data_b0bbfb05322fa4a2987e22a9c1591cf4
#
_entry.id   b0bbfb05322fa4a2987e22a9c1591cf4
#
_cell.length_a   1.000
_cell.length_b   1.000
_cell.length_c   1.000
_cell.angle_alpha   90.00
_cell.angle_beta   90.00
_cell.angle_gamma   90.00
#
_symmetry.space_group_name_H-M   'P 1'
#
loop_
_entity.id
_entity.type
_entity.pdbx_description
1 polymer ?
#
loop_
_entity_poly.entity_id
_entity_poly.type
_entity_poly.pdbx_seq_one_letter_code
_entity_poly.pdbx_strand_id
1 'polypeptide(L)'
;MKNKMKAAAASIIFCIIFVFCFVKCVELLENKSARVQYEAFFESETNFDVIFLGTSHMYNTVLPQELWNEFGITSYNWGYSNCTTAENYYILQEVLKYTEPKLIVLDMYGLLAYENYGNGKYRTDRIEQQHVQFDSIPFSLNTYRASKDVFDDYSGNLDFMFNFIMYHNRWTELGEGDFTVTPSTQKGASFNVGLQQDAEFERLETDEKMEIDTVCYQYFLQILEYCSENEIQLLCVYLPYTASAKEQMVSNSIGEIIEAYDFCDYINLLYSDILNLKTDIYDSGHVNYLGASKVTSWLGDYVLENYNLSGHADEETYSGQWNTEYEEYVQYKMRTISAEKELYNKLLLIYGDEFEADLKILDGCNAEKEDEILSELIAELSDSISVEYVEELSLEDKKYDILLTIKRGNEIFDVVGYEYQNTQTIEYSY
;
A
#
# COMPACT_ATOMS: atom_id res chain seq x y z
N MET A 1 -61.46 -5.61 9.15
CA MET A 1 -60.22 -6.37 9.31
C MET A 1 -59.43 -6.48 7.99
N LYS A 2 -59.98 -7.03 6.91
CA LYS A 2 -59.24 -7.21 5.62
C LYS A 2 -58.56 -5.95 5.07
N ASN A 3 -59.22 -4.78 5.14
CA ASN A 3 -58.62 -3.52 4.63
C ASN A 3 -57.47 -3.01 5.50
N LYS A 4 -57.53 -3.21 6.81
CA LYS A 4 -56.40 -2.84 7.74
C LYS A 4 -55.19 -3.77 7.50
N MET A 5 -55.44 -5.06 7.25
CA MET A 5 -54.38 -6.02 6.90
C MET A 5 -53.71 -5.69 5.56
N LYS A 6 -54.52 -5.30 4.54
CA LYS A 6 -53.98 -4.87 3.23
C LYS A 6 -53.15 -3.59 3.36
N ALA A 7 -53.63 -2.62 4.14
CA ALA A 7 -52.88 -1.39 4.40
C ALA A 7 -51.56 -1.66 5.15
N ALA A 8 -51.61 -2.52 6.18
CA ALA A 8 -50.38 -2.89 6.91
C ALA A 8 -49.38 -3.62 5.98
N ALA A 9 -49.84 -4.57 5.14
CA ALA A 9 -48.99 -5.24 4.20
C ALA A 9 -48.37 -4.27 3.16
N ALA A 10 -49.18 -3.34 2.63
CA ALA A 10 -48.70 -2.33 1.70
C ALA A 10 -47.66 -1.39 2.36
N SER A 11 -47.85 -0.99 3.63
CA SER A 11 -46.86 -0.19 4.37
C SER A 11 -45.56 -0.96 4.58
N ILE A 12 -45.62 -2.24 4.92
CA ILE A 12 -44.44 -3.09 5.06
C ILE A 12 -43.66 -3.19 3.76
N ILE A 13 -44.38 -3.46 2.65
CA ILE A 13 -43.76 -3.54 1.32
C ILE A 13 -43.12 -2.19 0.93
N PHE A 14 -43.81 -1.08 1.19
CA PHE A 14 -43.27 0.25 0.94
C PHE A 14 -41.99 0.49 1.75
N CYS A 15 -41.99 0.17 3.05
CA CYS A 15 -40.81 0.33 3.89
C CYS A 15 -39.62 -0.54 3.39
N ILE A 16 -39.90 -1.78 2.96
CA ILE A 16 -38.86 -2.66 2.41
C ILE A 16 -38.26 -2.05 1.13
N ILE A 17 -39.11 -1.61 0.21
CA ILE A 17 -38.66 -0.99 -1.04
C ILE A 17 -37.90 0.32 -0.75
N PHE A 18 -38.41 1.15 0.16
CA PHE A 18 -37.76 2.41 0.54
C PHE A 18 -36.36 2.15 1.12
N VAL A 19 -36.25 1.22 2.08
CA VAL A 19 -34.96 0.86 2.68
C VAL A 19 -34.00 0.32 1.62
N PHE A 20 -34.46 -0.55 0.75
CA PHE A 20 -33.65 -1.08 -0.35
C PHE A 20 -33.15 0.04 -1.27
N CYS A 21 -34.03 0.94 -1.72
CA CYS A 21 -33.64 2.06 -2.57
C CYS A 21 -32.70 3.03 -1.84
N PHE A 22 -32.93 3.27 -0.55
CA PHE A 22 -32.07 4.12 0.26
C PHE A 22 -30.66 3.55 0.40
N VAL A 23 -30.54 2.24 0.72
CA VAL A 23 -29.25 1.55 0.80
C VAL A 23 -28.50 1.62 -0.53
N LYS A 24 -29.19 1.34 -1.66
CA LYS A 24 -28.56 1.46 -2.99
C LYS A 24 -28.16 2.91 -3.34
N CYS A 25 -28.88 3.91 -2.85
CA CYS A 25 -28.51 5.30 -3.01
C CYS A 25 -27.25 5.64 -2.17
N VAL A 26 -27.16 5.16 -0.95
CA VAL A 26 -25.96 5.33 -0.11
C VAL A 26 -24.75 4.66 -0.75
N GLU A 27 -24.87 3.38 -1.17
CA GLU A 27 -23.80 2.65 -1.86
C GLU A 27 -23.32 3.38 -3.13
N LEU A 28 -24.22 4.02 -3.88
CA LEU A 28 -23.86 4.78 -5.07
C LEU A 28 -23.10 6.07 -4.72
N LEU A 29 -23.52 6.75 -3.64
CA LEU A 29 -22.97 8.04 -3.25
C LEU A 29 -21.69 7.96 -2.44
N GLU A 30 -21.41 6.86 -1.76
CA GLU A 30 -20.17 6.72 -0.96
C GLU A 30 -18.90 6.80 -1.82
N ASN A 31 -17.78 7.15 -1.19
CA ASN A 31 -16.47 7.12 -1.83
C ASN A 31 -16.09 5.67 -2.12
N LYS A 32 -15.62 5.38 -3.35
CA LYS A 32 -15.28 4.03 -3.76
C LYS A 32 -13.85 3.62 -3.41
N SER A 33 -12.98 4.57 -2.99
CA SER A 33 -11.57 4.30 -2.73
C SER A 33 -11.35 3.15 -1.74
N ALA A 34 -12.09 3.17 -0.63
CA ALA A 34 -12.02 2.09 0.37
C ALA A 34 -12.48 0.74 -0.19
N ARG A 35 -13.58 0.72 -0.93
CA ARG A 35 -14.09 -0.51 -1.54
C ARG A 35 -13.13 -1.07 -2.56
N VAL A 36 -12.56 -0.22 -3.42
CA VAL A 36 -11.53 -0.63 -4.37
C VAL A 36 -10.35 -1.28 -3.65
N GLN A 37 -9.91 -0.71 -2.53
CA GLN A 37 -8.72 -1.17 -1.81
C GLN A 37 -8.98 -2.40 -0.91
N TYR A 38 -10.14 -2.48 -0.24
CA TYR A 38 -10.36 -3.47 0.83
C TYR A 38 -11.48 -4.48 0.57
N GLU A 39 -12.31 -4.33 -0.48
CA GLU A 39 -13.43 -5.25 -0.75
C GLU A 39 -12.92 -6.69 -0.97
N ALA A 40 -11.79 -6.85 -1.67
CA ALA A 40 -11.16 -8.15 -1.90
C ALA A 40 -10.73 -8.89 -0.62
N PHE A 41 -10.55 -8.20 0.50
CA PHE A 41 -10.28 -8.83 1.80
C PHE A 41 -11.48 -9.64 2.29
N PHE A 42 -12.68 -9.06 2.19
CA PHE A 42 -13.91 -9.69 2.68
C PHE A 42 -14.44 -10.76 1.73
N GLU A 43 -13.97 -10.76 0.47
CA GLU A 43 -14.35 -11.74 -0.56
C GLU A 43 -13.37 -12.94 -0.62
N SER A 44 -12.27 -12.91 0.11
CA SER A 44 -11.29 -14.00 0.12
C SER A 44 -11.90 -15.28 0.68
N GLU A 45 -11.69 -16.38 -0.02
CA GLU A 45 -12.06 -17.73 0.42
C GLU A 45 -10.96 -18.39 1.26
N THR A 46 -9.77 -17.76 1.34
CA THR A 46 -8.60 -18.28 2.05
C THR A 46 -8.24 -17.40 3.23
N ASN A 47 -7.56 -17.98 4.23
CA ASN A 47 -7.03 -17.24 5.36
C ASN A 47 -5.80 -16.41 4.92
N PHE A 48 -5.52 -15.33 5.63
CA PHE A 48 -4.30 -14.54 5.50
C PHE A 48 -3.38 -14.86 6.67
N ASP A 49 -2.18 -15.36 6.40
CA ASP A 49 -1.19 -15.65 7.43
C ASP A 49 -0.57 -14.40 8.03
N VAL A 50 -0.44 -13.33 7.22
CA VAL A 50 0.12 -12.06 7.66
C VAL A 50 -0.83 -10.90 7.35
N ILE A 51 -1.08 -10.07 8.34
CA ILE A 51 -1.81 -8.81 8.18
C ILE A 51 -0.85 -7.64 8.46
N PHE A 52 -0.78 -6.74 7.51
CA PHE A 52 -0.01 -5.50 7.64
C PHE A 52 -0.93 -4.35 8.04
N LEU A 53 -0.54 -3.61 9.08
CA LEU A 53 -1.25 -2.44 9.58
C LEU A 53 -0.29 -1.25 9.59
N GLY A 54 -0.78 -0.07 9.26
CA GLY A 54 0.08 1.11 9.28
C GLY A 54 -0.44 2.28 8.47
N THR A 55 0.49 3.13 8.12
CA THR A 55 0.27 4.36 7.37
C THR A 55 0.50 4.17 5.87
N SER A 56 0.70 5.29 5.14
CA SER A 56 1.15 5.25 3.74
C SER A 56 2.51 4.57 3.57
N HIS A 57 3.35 4.59 4.59
CA HIS A 57 4.62 3.86 4.58
C HIS A 57 4.38 2.36 4.41
N MET A 58 3.40 1.79 5.11
CA MET A 58 3.08 0.37 5.01
C MET A 58 2.50 0.01 3.64
N TYR A 59 1.44 0.69 3.18
CA TYR A 59 0.76 0.26 1.96
C TYR A 59 1.52 0.58 0.67
N ASN A 60 2.46 1.54 0.71
CA ASN A 60 3.33 1.85 -0.43
C ASN A 60 4.65 1.05 -0.43
N THR A 61 4.97 0.34 0.66
CA THR A 61 6.26 -0.36 0.80
C THR A 61 6.11 -1.88 0.77
N VAL A 62 5.03 -2.43 1.32
CA VAL A 62 4.87 -3.89 1.42
C VAL A 62 3.81 -4.36 0.43
N LEU A 63 4.22 -5.21 -0.51
CA LEU A 63 3.45 -5.68 -1.66
C LEU A 63 3.02 -7.14 -1.47
N PRO A 64 1.77 -7.42 -1.01
CA PRO A 64 1.31 -8.79 -0.73
C PRO A 64 1.37 -9.75 -1.91
N GLN A 65 1.18 -9.25 -3.12
CA GLN A 65 1.26 -10.08 -4.33
C GLN A 65 2.69 -10.54 -4.64
N GLU A 66 3.69 -9.71 -4.33
CA GLU A 66 5.10 -10.12 -4.45
C GLU A 66 5.47 -11.14 -3.36
N LEU A 67 4.96 -10.98 -2.12
CA LEU A 67 5.11 -11.99 -1.06
C LEU A 67 4.51 -13.34 -1.45
N TRP A 68 3.36 -13.33 -2.14
CA TRP A 68 2.78 -14.55 -2.67
C TRP A 68 3.67 -15.17 -3.75
N ASN A 69 4.09 -14.39 -4.74
CA ASN A 69 4.89 -14.88 -5.85
C ASN A 69 6.23 -15.49 -5.40
N GLU A 70 6.94 -14.80 -4.53
CA GLU A 70 8.29 -15.19 -4.12
C GLU A 70 8.28 -16.27 -3.04
N PHE A 71 7.35 -16.19 -2.08
CA PHE A 71 7.37 -17.02 -0.86
C PHE A 71 6.11 -17.88 -0.65
N GLY A 72 5.06 -17.67 -1.44
CA GLY A 72 3.76 -18.30 -1.19
C GLY A 72 3.05 -17.81 0.08
N ILE A 73 3.44 -16.65 0.62
CA ILE A 73 2.86 -16.09 1.84
C ILE A 73 1.52 -15.42 1.50
N THR A 74 0.44 -15.84 2.17
CA THR A 74 -0.86 -15.21 2.08
C THR A 74 -0.93 -14.01 3.01
N SER A 75 -1.16 -12.81 2.47
CA SER A 75 -1.14 -11.59 3.26
C SER A 75 -2.10 -10.52 2.73
N TYR A 76 -2.44 -9.56 3.59
CA TYR A 76 -3.23 -8.40 3.21
C TYR A 76 -2.71 -7.13 3.87
N ASN A 77 -2.67 -6.03 3.12
CA ASN A 77 -2.17 -4.76 3.60
C ASN A 77 -3.35 -3.82 3.94
N TRP A 78 -3.53 -3.52 5.22
CA TRP A 78 -4.51 -2.58 5.76
C TRP A 78 -3.92 -1.21 6.06
N GLY A 79 -2.71 -0.93 5.57
CA GLY A 79 -2.14 0.41 5.63
C GLY A 79 -2.98 1.41 4.85
N TYR A 80 -3.05 2.65 5.33
CA TYR A 80 -3.76 3.73 4.65
C TYR A 80 -3.09 5.09 4.86
N SER A 81 -3.33 6.01 3.93
CA SER A 81 -2.77 7.36 3.99
C SER A 81 -3.12 8.08 5.28
N ASN A 82 -2.10 8.50 6.03
CA ASN A 82 -2.22 9.17 7.33
C ASN A 82 -3.04 8.39 8.38
N CYS A 83 -3.12 7.07 8.27
CA CYS A 83 -3.71 6.23 9.29
C CYS A 83 -3.00 6.42 10.64
N THR A 84 -3.76 6.52 11.70
CA THR A 84 -3.24 6.70 13.05
C THR A 84 -3.13 5.37 13.77
N THR A 85 -2.32 5.30 14.81
CA THR A 85 -2.23 4.09 15.65
C THR A 85 -3.56 3.78 16.34
N ALA A 86 -4.39 4.81 16.63
CA ALA A 86 -5.73 4.60 17.16
C ALA A 86 -6.66 3.92 16.14
N GLU A 87 -6.60 4.32 14.87
CA GLU A 87 -7.34 3.65 13.80
C GLU A 87 -6.87 2.21 13.64
N ASN A 88 -5.54 1.98 13.61
CA ASN A 88 -4.96 0.63 13.55
C ASN A 88 -5.45 -0.28 14.69
N TYR A 89 -5.62 0.25 15.91
CA TYR A 89 -6.18 -0.51 17.03
C TYR A 89 -7.60 -1.02 16.75
N TYR A 90 -8.46 -0.19 16.17
CA TYR A 90 -9.83 -0.58 15.84
C TYR A 90 -9.91 -1.46 14.60
N ILE A 91 -9.07 -1.22 13.60
CA ILE A 91 -8.96 -2.03 12.38
C ILE A 91 -8.48 -3.43 12.73
N LEU A 92 -7.47 -3.58 13.57
CA LEU A 92 -7.00 -4.87 14.06
C LEU A 92 -8.16 -5.71 14.63
N GLN A 93 -8.99 -5.11 15.50
CA GLN A 93 -10.12 -5.79 16.09
C GLN A 93 -11.21 -6.17 15.07
N GLU A 94 -11.39 -5.39 14.01
CA GLU A 94 -12.34 -5.73 12.94
C GLU A 94 -11.79 -6.83 12.02
N VAL A 95 -10.56 -6.72 11.59
CA VAL A 95 -9.90 -7.67 10.69
C VAL A 95 -9.88 -9.08 11.28
N LEU A 96 -9.59 -9.21 12.55
CA LEU A 96 -9.56 -10.49 13.28
C LEU A 96 -10.92 -11.20 13.42
N LYS A 97 -12.01 -10.57 13.00
CA LYS A 97 -13.31 -11.26 12.89
C LYS A 97 -13.45 -12.10 11.61
N TYR A 98 -12.59 -11.85 10.62
CA TYR A 98 -12.67 -12.42 9.28
C TYR A 98 -11.50 -13.33 8.95
N THR A 99 -10.38 -13.21 9.66
CA THR A 99 -9.16 -13.99 9.42
C THR A 99 -8.45 -14.30 10.73
N GLU A 100 -7.69 -15.39 10.76
CA GLU A 100 -6.87 -15.84 11.90
C GLU A 100 -5.39 -15.80 11.48
N PRO A 101 -4.76 -14.59 11.45
CA PRO A 101 -3.37 -14.48 11.02
C PRO A 101 -2.42 -15.08 12.04
N LYS A 102 -1.30 -15.61 11.55
CA LYS A 102 -0.18 -16.07 12.39
C LYS A 102 0.68 -14.91 12.87
N LEU A 103 0.68 -13.80 12.12
CA LEU A 103 1.49 -12.62 12.39
C LEU A 103 0.74 -11.34 12.02
N ILE A 104 0.79 -10.37 12.92
CA ILE A 104 0.45 -8.97 12.63
C ILE A 104 1.77 -8.20 12.48
N VAL A 105 1.89 -7.42 11.41
CA VAL A 105 3.02 -6.49 11.20
C VAL A 105 2.50 -5.07 11.30
N LEU A 106 3.02 -4.29 12.25
CA LEU A 106 2.59 -2.93 12.53
C LEU A 106 3.70 -1.92 12.19
N ASP A 107 3.41 -1.00 11.28
CA ASP A 107 4.28 0.16 11.00
C ASP A 107 4.25 1.15 12.16
N MET A 108 5.43 1.50 12.64
CA MET A 108 5.63 2.36 13.80
C MET A 108 5.67 3.86 13.49
N TYR A 109 5.65 4.24 12.21
CA TYR A 109 5.60 5.66 11.79
C TYR A 109 4.45 6.44 12.43
N GLY A 110 3.30 5.79 12.56
CA GLY A 110 2.10 6.37 13.15
C GLY A 110 2.23 6.86 14.60
N LEU A 111 3.26 6.46 15.32
CA LEU A 111 3.47 6.92 16.71
C LEU A 111 3.75 8.41 16.82
N LEU A 112 4.42 9.00 15.83
CA LEU A 112 4.78 10.42 15.83
C LEU A 112 3.83 11.31 15.04
N ALA A 113 3.07 10.74 14.14
CA ALA A 113 2.33 11.49 13.13
C ALA A 113 1.41 12.59 13.69
N TYR A 114 1.09 12.59 14.98
CA TYR A 114 0.08 13.46 15.56
C TYR A 114 0.42 13.94 16.99
N GLU A 115 1.67 14.34 17.22
CA GLU A 115 2.13 14.85 18.52
C GLU A 115 1.34 16.04 19.08
N ASN A 116 0.77 16.86 18.20
CA ASN A 116 0.20 18.16 18.58
C ASN A 116 -1.32 18.14 18.76
N TYR A 117 -1.94 16.96 18.87
CA TYR A 117 -3.36 16.89 19.21
C TYR A 117 -3.55 17.20 20.70
N GLY A 118 -3.80 18.49 21.00
CA GLY A 118 -4.08 18.93 22.36
C GLY A 118 -5.25 18.14 22.98
N ASN A 119 -5.11 17.78 24.26
CA ASN A 119 -6.09 17.05 25.06
C ASN A 119 -6.31 15.56 24.72
N GLY A 120 -5.41 14.94 23.99
CA GLY A 120 -5.46 13.48 23.77
C GLY A 120 -6.53 13.00 22.80
N LYS A 121 -7.06 13.87 21.92
CA LYS A 121 -8.03 13.53 20.91
C LYS A 121 -7.65 14.10 19.55
N TYR A 122 -8.04 13.42 18.47
CA TYR A 122 -7.80 13.85 17.11
C TYR A 122 -8.64 15.07 16.76
N ARG A 123 -8.10 15.92 15.87
CA ARG A 123 -8.88 16.98 15.26
C ARG A 123 -9.54 16.51 13.98
N THR A 124 -10.76 17.00 13.77
CA THR A 124 -11.64 16.62 12.67
C THR A 124 -11.33 17.26 11.32
N ASP A 125 -10.23 18.00 11.19
CA ASP A 125 -9.83 18.65 9.93
C ASP A 125 -9.44 17.65 8.81
N ARG A 126 -9.32 16.36 9.14
CA ARG A 126 -9.03 15.27 8.19
C ARG A 126 -10.09 14.16 8.19
N ILE A 127 -11.31 14.47 8.62
CA ILE A 127 -12.40 13.48 8.75
C ILE A 127 -12.65 12.74 7.43
N GLU A 128 -12.61 13.44 6.29
CA GLU A 128 -12.83 12.83 4.97
C GLU A 128 -11.78 11.76 4.64
N GLN A 129 -10.54 11.95 5.06
CA GLN A 129 -9.46 11.01 4.81
C GLN A 129 -9.53 9.82 5.76
N GLN A 130 -9.77 10.06 7.04
CA GLN A 130 -9.87 9.01 8.06
C GLN A 130 -11.14 8.17 7.88
N HIS A 131 -12.22 8.75 7.33
CA HIS A 131 -13.46 8.06 7.06
C HIS A 131 -13.29 6.93 6.04
N VAL A 132 -12.49 7.17 5.00
CA VAL A 132 -12.34 6.25 3.86
C VAL A 132 -11.91 4.84 4.31
N GLN A 133 -11.01 4.72 5.27
CA GLN A 133 -10.54 3.43 5.74
C GLN A 133 -11.64 2.59 6.42
N PHE A 134 -12.57 3.27 7.11
CA PHE A 134 -13.70 2.61 7.76
C PHE A 134 -14.91 2.37 6.86
N ASP A 135 -14.97 3.01 5.69
CA ASP A 135 -16.10 2.89 4.76
C ASP A 135 -16.28 1.47 4.21
N SER A 136 -15.21 0.69 4.11
CA SER A 136 -15.23 -0.71 3.69
C SER A 136 -15.55 -1.67 4.83
N ILE A 137 -15.42 -1.22 6.08
CA ILE A 137 -15.63 -2.06 7.27
C ILE A 137 -17.12 -2.12 7.60
N PRO A 138 -17.72 -3.32 7.75
CA PRO A 138 -19.11 -3.45 8.14
C PRO A 138 -19.38 -2.76 9.48
N PHE A 139 -20.48 -2.00 9.57
CA PHE A 139 -20.84 -1.31 10.80
C PHE A 139 -20.95 -2.26 12.00
N SER A 140 -20.22 -1.95 13.05
CA SER A 140 -20.12 -2.75 14.25
C SER A 140 -20.11 -1.89 15.53
N LEU A 141 -20.19 -2.53 16.70
CA LEU A 141 -19.99 -1.83 17.97
C LEU A 141 -18.59 -1.23 18.07
N ASN A 142 -17.61 -1.84 17.41
CA ASN A 142 -16.24 -1.39 17.40
C ASN A 142 -16.09 -0.13 16.51
N THR A 143 -16.75 -0.09 15.35
CA THR A 143 -16.84 1.12 14.52
C THR A 143 -17.45 2.29 15.31
N TYR A 144 -18.51 2.01 16.10
CA TYR A 144 -19.11 3.02 16.98
C TYR A 144 -18.13 3.51 18.07
N ARG A 145 -17.31 2.62 18.66
CA ARG A 145 -16.28 3.03 19.62
C ARG A 145 -15.19 3.85 18.94
N ALA A 146 -14.69 3.40 17.80
CA ALA A 146 -13.73 4.14 16.99
C ALA A 146 -14.21 5.57 16.70
N SER A 147 -15.48 5.75 16.31
CA SER A 147 -16.05 7.06 16.06
C SER A 147 -16.00 8.02 17.24
N LYS A 148 -16.01 7.49 18.46
CA LYS A 148 -15.95 8.32 19.67
C LYS A 148 -14.53 8.63 20.13
N ASP A 149 -13.61 7.72 19.86
CA ASP A 149 -12.25 7.82 20.37
C ASP A 149 -11.33 8.53 19.36
N VAL A 150 -11.62 8.36 18.06
CA VAL A 150 -10.85 9.00 16.97
C VAL A 150 -11.31 10.44 16.73
N PHE A 151 -12.60 10.76 16.91
CA PHE A 151 -13.12 12.11 16.65
C PHE A 151 -13.59 12.81 17.93
N ASP A 152 -13.24 14.08 18.04
CA ASP A 152 -13.54 14.92 19.22
C ASP A 152 -14.91 15.59 19.16
N ASP A 153 -15.56 15.67 18.00
CA ASP A 153 -16.83 16.34 17.77
C ASP A 153 -17.97 15.35 17.50
N TYR A 154 -19.12 15.58 18.11
CA TYR A 154 -20.32 14.76 17.90
C TYR A 154 -20.80 14.76 16.44
N SER A 155 -20.65 15.85 15.72
CA SER A 155 -20.98 15.92 14.29
C SER A 155 -20.09 14.99 13.47
N GLY A 156 -18.77 15.02 13.74
CA GLY A 156 -17.81 14.10 13.13
C GLY A 156 -18.12 12.63 13.41
N ASN A 157 -18.58 12.31 14.62
CA ASN A 157 -18.99 10.95 14.97
C ASN A 157 -20.17 10.45 14.14
N LEU A 158 -21.14 11.31 13.81
CA LEU A 158 -22.27 10.94 12.96
C LEU A 158 -21.85 10.77 11.49
N ASP A 159 -21.00 11.66 11.00
CA ASP A 159 -20.45 11.58 9.65
C ASP A 159 -19.66 10.27 9.48
N PHE A 160 -18.83 9.93 10.46
CA PHE A 160 -18.07 8.68 10.49
C PHE A 160 -18.95 7.43 10.55
N MET A 161 -20.07 7.48 11.27
CA MET A 161 -20.96 6.33 11.43
C MET A 161 -21.91 6.12 10.25
N PHE A 162 -22.22 7.17 9.50
CA PHE A 162 -23.25 7.12 8.47
C PHE A 162 -22.77 7.74 7.15
N ASN A 163 -22.28 6.92 6.25
CA ASN A 163 -21.77 7.29 4.94
C ASN A 163 -22.73 8.22 4.17
N PHE A 164 -24.05 8.07 4.36
CA PHE A 164 -25.02 8.98 3.75
C PHE A 164 -24.84 10.42 4.21
N ILE A 165 -24.53 10.68 5.47
CA ILE A 165 -24.34 12.04 5.98
C ILE A 165 -23.10 12.67 5.33
N MET A 166 -22.01 11.91 5.20
CA MET A 166 -20.77 12.35 4.59
C MET A 166 -20.91 12.58 3.08
N TYR A 167 -21.52 11.62 2.38
CA TYR A 167 -21.45 11.55 0.92
C TYR A 167 -22.72 11.98 0.19
N HIS A 168 -23.79 12.41 0.89
CA HIS A 168 -25.08 12.73 0.25
C HIS A 168 -25.00 13.81 -0.84
N ASN A 169 -23.97 14.67 -0.82
CA ASN A 169 -23.77 15.73 -1.81
C ASN A 169 -23.10 15.24 -3.10
N ARG A 170 -22.49 14.06 -3.11
CA ARG A 170 -21.74 13.54 -4.28
C ARG A 170 -22.59 13.23 -5.51
N TRP A 171 -23.91 13.33 -5.44
CA TRP A 171 -24.78 13.10 -6.60
C TRP A 171 -24.45 13.98 -7.82
N THR A 172 -23.75 15.10 -7.63
CA THR A 172 -23.27 15.98 -8.72
C THR A 172 -21.91 15.63 -9.26
N GLU A 173 -21.21 14.68 -8.64
CA GLU A 173 -19.83 14.29 -8.90
C GLU A 173 -19.72 12.84 -9.43
N LEU A 174 -20.87 12.17 -9.58
CA LEU A 174 -20.91 10.77 -10.01
C LEU A 174 -20.31 10.59 -11.40
N GLY A 175 -19.38 9.63 -11.53
CA GLY A 175 -18.75 9.19 -12.77
C GLY A 175 -18.97 7.68 -13.02
N GLU A 176 -18.40 7.16 -14.08
CA GLU A 176 -18.54 5.73 -14.44
C GLU A 176 -18.04 4.81 -13.31
N GLY A 177 -16.95 5.16 -12.61
CA GLY A 177 -16.40 4.38 -11.49
C GLY A 177 -17.31 4.28 -10.27
N ASP A 178 -18.33 5.15 -10.13
CA ASP A 178 -19.29 5.05 -9.02
C ASP A 178 -20.34 3.94 -9.25
N PHE A 179 -20.52 3.51 -10.51
CA PHE A 179 -21.51 2.48 -10.88
C PHE A 179 -20.90 1.07 -10.96
N THR A 180 -19.58 0.97 -11.13
CA THR A 180 -18.85 -0.29 -11.22
C THR A 180 -17.59 -0.21 -10.37
N VAL A 181 -17.60 -0.88 -9.22
CA VAL A 181 -16.41 -1.02 -8.39
C VAL A 181 -15.65 -2.26 -8.85
N THR A 182 -14.38 -2.10 -9.20
CA THR A 182 -13.47 -3.20 -9.44
C THR A 182 -12.47 -3.22 -8.30
N PRO A 183 -12.46 -4.24 -7.43
CA PRO A 183 -11.50 -4.36 -6.35
C PRO A 183 -10.06 -4.31 -6.88
N SER A 184 -9.16 -3.75 -6.09
CA SER A 184 -7.74 -3.72 -6.41
C SER A 184 -7.16 -5.14 -6.39
N THR A 185 -6.36 -5.47 -7.38
CA THR A 185 -5.60 -6.73 -7.41
C THR A 185 -4.39 -6.74 -6.48
N GLN A 186 -4.10 -5.61 -5.82
CA GLN A 186 -2.88 -5.40 -5.03
C GLN A 186 -3.03 -5.81 -3.55
N LYS A 187 -4.14 -6.44 -3.15
CA LYS A 187 -4.38 -6.89 -1.77
C LYS A 187 -4.20 -5.77 -0.72
N GLY A 188 -4.78 -4.61 -0.99
CA GLY A 188 -4.73 -3.44 -0.11
C GLY A 188 -3.49 -2.57 -0.25
N ALA A 189 -2.42 -3.06 -0.88
CA ALA A 189 -1.25 -2.26 -1.19
C ALA A 189 -1.45 -1.33 -2.39
N SER A 190 -0.50 -0.44 -2.58
CA SER A 190 -0.31 0.36 -3.78
C SER A 190 1.19 0.61 -3.93
N PHE A 191 1.65 0.91 -5.12
CA PHE A 191 3.05 1.31 -5.32
C PHE A 191 3.14 2.65 -6.04
N ASN A 192 4.21 3.38 -5.76
CA ASN A 192 4.51 4.63 -6.41
C ASN A 192 5.43 4.40 -7.61
N VAL A 193 5.20 5.16 -8.68
CA VAL A 193 6.06 5.16 -9.87
C VAL A 193 6.66 6.55 -10.01
N GLY A 194 7.98 6.63 -9.95
CA GLY A 194 8.73 7.88 -10.03
C GLY A 194 10.01 7.85 -9.23
N LEU A 195 10.84 8.87 -9.43
CA LEU A 195 12.12 9.07 -8.78
C LEU A 195 12.23 10.49 -8.23
N GLN A 196 12.64 10.63 -6.99
CA GLN A 196 13.07 11.91 -6.45
C GLN A 196 14.56 12.11 -6.71
N GLN A 197 14.90 12.80 -7.81
CA GLN A 197 16.28 12.99 -8.25
C GLN A 197 17.14 13.87 -7.34
N ASP A 198 16.53 14.72 -6.52
CA ASP A 198 17.23 15.71 -5.67
C ASP A 198 17.11 15.37 -4.17
N ALA A 199 16.87 14.10 -3.82
CA ALA A 199 16.77 13.70 -2.42
C ALA A 199 18.14 13.77 -1.73
N GLU A 200 18.40 14.87 -1.05
CA GLU A 200 19.47 14.94 -0.04
C GLU A 200 18.95 14.28 1.24
N PHE A 201 19.37 13.04 1.51
CA PHE A 201 19.09 12.37 2.77
C PHE A 201 20.37 12.24 3.58
N GLU A 202 20.38 12.81 4.76
CA GLU A 202 21.43 12.61 5.74
C GLU A 202 20.98 11.56 6.76
N ARG A 203 21.55 10.34 6.65
CA ARG A 203 21.34 9.31 7.64
C ARG A 203 22.05 9.72 8.93
N LEU A 204 21.29 9.95 9.99
CA LEU A 204 21.83 10.25 11.31
C LEU A 204 22.07 8.92 12.05
N GLU A 205 23.31 8.50 12.14
CA GLU A 205 23.72 7.39 13.00
C GLU A 205 23.78 7.88 14.46
N THR A 206 22.76 7.57 15.24
CA THR A 206 22.67 7.97 16.65
C THR A 206 22.03 6.88 17.49
N ASP A 207 22.56 6.68 18.71
CA ASP A 207 21.93 5.88 19.77
C ASP A 207 21.03 6.71 20.68
N GLU A 208 20.88 8.01 20.41
CA GLU A 208 20.02 8.88 21.19
C GLU A 208 18.57 8.42 21.10
N LYS A 209 17.88 8.53 22.23
CA LYS A 209 16.48 8.17 22.41
C LYS A 209 15.66 9.38 22.80
N MET A 210 14.37 9.30 22.58
CA MET A 210 13.45 10.37 22.94
C MET A 210 12.23 9.77 23.64
N GLU A 211 11.71 10.48 24.64
CA GLU A 211 10.47 10.10 25.30
C GLU A 211 9.30 10.23 24.32
N ILE A 212 8.45 9.19 24.28
CA ILE A 212 7.26 9.16 23.45
C ILE A 212 6.05 9.36 24.36
N ASP A 213 5.49 10.57 24.33
CA ASP A 213 4.26 10.92 25.07
C ASP A 213 3.22 11.47 24.08
N THR A 214 2.59 10.55 23.36
CA THR A 214 1.57 10.87 22.35
C THR A 214 0.31 10.05 22.58
N VAL A 215 -0.82 10.49 22.04
CA VAL A 215 -2.04 9.68 22.03
C VAL A 215 -1.84 8.39 21.26
N CYS A 216 -1.11 8.45 20.15
CA CYS A 216 -0.77 7.28 19.37
C CYS A 216 0.02 6.24 20.15
N TYR A 217 0.94 6.67 21.02
CA TYR A 217 1.65 5.78 21.93
C TYR A 217 0.73 5.07 22.91
N GLN A 218 -0.29 5.77 23.46
CA GLN A 218 -1.27 5.13 24.36
C GLN A 218 -2.09 4.05 23.63
N TYR A 219 -2.44 4.26 22.35
CA TYR A 219 -3.09 3.23 21.54
C TYR A 219 -2.15 2.09 21.16
N PHE A 220 -0.86 2.37 20.97
CA PHE A 220 0.13 1.31 20.80
C PHE A 220 0.19 0.38 22.01
N LEU A 221 0.19 0.93 23.22
CA LEU A 221 0.12 0.10 24.44
C LEU A 221 -1.18 -0.75 24.50
N GLN A 222 -2.30 -0.21 24.01
CA GLN A 222 -3.55 -0.98 23.90
C GLN A 222 -3.46 -2.08 22.82
N ILE A 223 -2.74 -1.86 21.71
CA ILE A 223 -2.46 -2.90 20.70
C ILE A 223 -1.63 -4.02 21.33
N LEU A 224 -0.58 -3.69 22.08
CA LEU A 224 0.25 -4.67 22.79
C LEU A 224 -0.59 -5.50 23.79
N GLU A 225 -1.41 -4.84 24.62
CA GLU A 225 -2.31 -5.53 25.55
C GLU A 225 -3.29 -6.45 24.80
N TYR A 226 -3.92 -5.95 23.74
CA TYR A 226 -4.86 -6.73 22.95
C TYR A 226 -4.21 -7.95 22.27
N CYS A 227 -3.02 -7.80 21.70
CA CYS A 227 -2.27 -8.92 21.11
C CYS A 227 -1.87 -9.95 22.16
N SER A 228 -1.43 -9.50 23.35
CA SER A 228 -1.10 -10.38 24.47
C SER A 228 -2.31 -11.20 24.94
N GLU A 229 -3.46 -10.54 25.11
CA GLU A 229 -4.69 -11.20 25.59
C GLU A 229 -5.26 -12.21 24.57
N ASN A 230 -4.98 -12.04 23.28
CA ASN A 230 -5.47 -12.89 22.21
C ASN A 230 -4.40 -13.84 21.63
N GLU A 231 -3.23 -13.93 22.26
CA GLU A 231 -2.11 -14.80 21.84
C GLU A 231 -1.64 -14.56 20.40
N ILE A 232 -1.63 -13.29 19.95
CA ILE A 232 -1.25 -12.86 18.61
C ILE A 232 0.21 -12.47 18.60
N GLN A 233 1.00 -13.04 17.67
CA GLN A 233 2.36 -12.59 17.39
C GLN A 233 2.36 -11.23 16.71
N LEU A 234 3.17 -10.31 17.20
CA LEU A 234 3.27 -8.95 16.66
C LEU A 234 4.72 -8.65 16.25
N LEU A 235 4.89 -8.17 15.02
CA LEU A 235 6.13 -7.57 14.55
C LEU A 235 5.91 -6.07 14.38
N CYS A 236 6.56 -5.27 15.18
CA CYS A 236 6.63 -3.83 14.99
C CYS A 236 7.80 -3.51 14.04
N VAL A 237 7.55 -2.73 13.00
CA VAL A 237 8.58 -2.37 12.02
C VAL A 237 8.62 -0.86 11.82
N TYR A 238 9.83 -0.33 11.78
CA TYR A 238 10.05 1.01 11.27
C TYR A 238 10.60 0.87 9.84
N LEU A 239 9.72 1.09 8.86
CA LEU A 239 10.04 0.92 7.44
C LEU A 239 11.06 1.96 6.96
N PRO A 240 11.90 1.66 5.95
CA PRO A 240 12.95 2.56 5.51
C PRO A 240 12.37 3.72 4.67
N TYR A 241 12.78 4.92 5.00
CA TYR A 241 12.52 6.16 4.26
C TYR A 241 13.51 7.25 4.70
N THR A 242 13.39 8.48 4.17
CA THR A 242 14.28 9.59 4.53
C THR A 242 13.85 10.25 5.85
N ALA A 243 13.98 9.51 6.95
CA ALA A 243 13.52 9.92 8.27
C ALA A 243 14.33 11.09 8.85
N SER A 244 13.64 12.01 9.53
CA SER A 244 14.27 13.09 10.31
C SER A 244 15.05 12.54 11.52
N ALA A 245 15.97 13.34 12.07
CA ALA A 245 16.70 13.00 13.29
C ALA A 245 15.75 12.62 14.45
N LYS A 246 14.63 13.33 14.59
CA LYS A 246 13.64 13.06 15.62
C LYS A 246 12.98 11.69 15.44
N GLU A 247 12.61 11.34 14.23
CA GLU A 247 12.01 10.03 13.90
C GLU A 247 13.00 8.89 14.15
N GLN A 248 14.29 9.12 13.85
CA GLN A 248 15.35 8.15 14.15
C GLN A 248 15.54 7.96 15.67
N MET A 249 15.49 9.03 16.48
CA MET A 249 15.56 8.95 17.94
C MET A 249 14.36 8.21 18.54
N VAL A 250 13.16 8.39 17.97
CA VAL A 250 11.96 7.67 18.39
C VAL A 250 12.05 6.19 18.02
N SER A 251 12.52 5.86 16.84
CA SER A 251 12.71 4.46 16.42
C SER A 251 13.65 3.72 17.38
N ASN A 252 14.70 4.39 17.88
CA ASN A 252 15.62 3.83 18.89
C ASN A 252 14.91 3.58 20.24
N SER A 253 13.91 4.41 20.59
CA SER A 253 13.16 4.26 21.86
C SER A 253 12.18 3.09 21.82
N ILE A 254 11.63 2.76 20.65
CA ILE A 254 10.64 1.70 20.47
C ILE A 254 11.23 0.33 20.81
N GLY A 255 12.45 0.06 20.38
CA GLY A 255 13.12 -1.21 20.67
C GLY A 255 13.18 -1.53 22.17
N GLU A 256 13.53 -0.54 23.00
CA GLU A 256 13.59 -0.69 24.46
C GLU A 256 12.19 -0.95 25.08
N ILE A 257 11.15 -0.33 24.53
CA ILE A 257 9.78 -0.54 25.02
C ILE A 257 9.33 -1.97 24.71
N ILE A 258 9.65 -2.49 23.52
CA ILE A 258 9.20 -3.80 23.06
C ILE A 258 9.95 -4.95 23.75
N GLU A 259 11.19 -4.75 24.17
CA GLU A 259 11.97 -5.76 24.93
C GLU A 259 11.24 -6.34 26.15
N ALA A 260 10.21 -5.65 26.66
CA ALA A 260 9.39 -6.14 27.77
C ALA A 260 8.31 -7.17 27.38
N TYR A 261 8.14 -7.48 26.08
CA TYR A 261 7.03 -8.28 25.55
C TYR A 261 7.54 -9.46 24.72
N ASP A 262 7.46 -10.68 25.23
CA ASP A 262 7.96 -11.89 24.58
C ASP A 262 7.22 -12.29 23.27
N PHE A 263 6.04 -11.72 23.01
CA PHE A 263 5.23 -11.96 21.81
C PHE A 263 5.38 -10.89 20.74
N CYS A 264 6.21 -9.88 20.97
CA CYS A 264 6.37 -8.73 20.10
C CYS A 264 7.86 -8.54 19.77
N ASP A 265 8.17 -8.53 18.49
CA ASP A 265 9.50 -8.22 17.98
C ASP A 265 9.53 -6.81 17.38
N TYR A 266 10.74 -6.25 17.26
CA TYR A 266 10.94 -4.95 16.65
C TYR A 266 12.10 -4.95 15.64
N ILE A 267 11.85 -4.36 14.48
CA ILE A 267 12.85 -4.12 13.44
C ILE A 267 12.89 -2.65 13.09
N ASN A 268 14.08 -2.06 13.13
CA ASN A 268 14.33 -0.73 12.64
C ASN A 268 15.09 -0.79 11.31
N LEU A 269 14.38 -0.55 10.21
CA LEU A 269 14.95 -0.55 8.86
C LEU A 269 15.45 0.83 8.40
N LEU A 270 15.31 1.88 9.21
CA LEU A 270 15.83 3.23 8.89
C LEU A 270 17.34 3.25 8.65
N TYR A 271 18.07 2.31 9.27
CA TYR A 271 19.53 2.21 9.16
C TYR A 271 19.99 1.05 8.26
N SER A 272 19.06 0.35 7.62
CA SER A 272 19.38 -0.75 6.71
C SER A 272 19.94 -0.26 5.38
N ASP A 273 20.72 -1.12 4.73
CA ASP A 273 21.24 -0.88 3.38
C ASP A 273 20.38 -1.52 2.28
N ILE A 274 19.11 -1.81 2.58
CA ILE A 274 18.15 -2.41 1.62
C ILE A 274 17.91 -1.46 0.45
N LEU A 275 17.81 -0.15 0.73
CA LEU A 275 17.49 0.84 -0.28
C LEU A 275 18.74 1.51 -0.88
N ASN A 276 18.74 1.65 -2.20
CA ASN A 276 19.57 2.62 -2.90
C ASN A 276 18.82 3.95 -2.97
N LEU A 277 19.29 4.96 -2.22
CA LEU A 277 18.59 6.24 -2.10
C LEU A 277 18.50 7.03 -3.41
N LYS A 278 19.28 6.68 -4.45
CA LYS A 278 19.22 7.31 -5.76
C LYS A 278 18.12 6.77 -6.65
N THR A 279 17.76 5.49 -6.48
CA THR A 279 16.84 4.78 -7.38
C THR A 279 15.53 4.35 -6.73
N ASP A 280 15.48 4.24 -5.40
CA ASP A 280 14.37 3.57 -4.69
C ASP A 280 13.39 4.54 -4.03
N ILE A 281 13.67 5.86 -4.07
CA ILE A 281 12.87 6.88 -3.39
C ILE A 281 11.93 7.58 -4.36
N TYR A 282 10.64 7.62 -4.00
CA TYR A 282 9.60 8.34 -4.73
C TYR A 282 9.48 9.79 -4.29
N ASP A 283 9.41 10.03 -2.99
CA ASP A 283 9.40 11.35 -2.35
C ASP A 283 10.06 11.28 -0.96
N SER A 284 10.06 12.37 -0.22
CA SER A 284 10.71 12.43 1.11
C SER A 284 10.15 11.44 2.14
N GLY A 285 9.00 10.85 1.92
CA GLY A 285 8.33 9.93 2.86
C GLY A 285 8.10 8.53 2.30
N HIS A 286 8.29 8.32 1.00
CA HIS A 286 7.86 7.09 0.37
C HIS A 286 8.90 6.51 -0.58
N VAL A 287 8.96 5.21 -0.64
CA VAL A 287 9.70 4.47 -1.67
C VAL A 287 8.88 4.36 -2.96
N ASN A 288 9.55 4.12 -4.08
CA ASN A 288 8.91 3.74 -5.33
C ASN A 288 8.77 2.20 -5.43
N TYR A 289 8.26 1.71 -6.57
CA TYR A 289 8.06 0.29 -6.78
C TYR A 289 9.34 -0.55 -6.58
N LEU A 290 10.49 -0.09 -7.08
CA LEU A 290 11.77 -0.79 -6.92
C LEU A 290 12.15 -0.93 -5.45
N GLY A 291 12.09 0.16 -4.68
CA GLY A 291 12.34 0.13 -3.24
C GLY A 291 11.33 -0.72 -2.49
N ALA A 292 10.04 -0.63 -2.86
CA ALA A 292 8.99 -1.45 -2.27
C ALA A 292 9.22 -2.95 -2.47
N SER A 293 9.61 -3.37 -3.69
CA SER A 293 9.90 -4.77 -4.00
C SER A 293 11.09 -5.30 -3.19
N LYS A 294 12.17 -4.51 -3.07
CA LYS A 294 13.35 -4.89 -2.25
C LYS A 294 12.98 -5.06 -0.77
N VAL A 295 12.21 -4.14 -0.20
CA VAL A 295 11.77 -4.23 1.21
C VAL A 295 10.82 -5.40 1.40
N THR A 296 9.93 -5.64 0.44
CA THR A 296 8.98 -6.75 0.48
C THR A 296 9.69 -8.10 0.47
N SER A 297 10.67 -8.31 -0.43
CA SER A 297 11.47 -9.52 -0.50
C SER A 297 12.26 -9.74 0.80
N TRP A 298 12.95 -8.70 1.29
CA TRP A 298 13.67 -8.77 2.56
C TRP A 298 12.75 -9.16 3.75
N LEU A 299 11.56 -8.55 3.80
CA LEU A 299 10.59 -8.82 4.86
C LEU A 299 10.02 -10.25 4.74
N GLY A 300 9.81 -10.75 3.53
CA GLY A 300 9.38 -12.13 3.26
C GLY A 300 10.36 -13.15 3.82
N ASP A 301 11.64 -13.00 3.51
CA ASP A 301 12.73 -13.81 4.08
C ASP A 301 12.72 -13.74 5.60
N TYR A 302 12.69 -12.53 6.16
CA TYR A 302 12.74 -12.33 7.60
C TYR A 302 11.58 -13.03 8.33
N VAL A 303 10.35 -12.91 7.83
CA VAL A 303 9.18 -13.50 8.50
C VAL A 303 9.17 -15.03 8.39
N LEU A 304 9.66 -15.60 7.29
CA LEU A 304 9.80 -17.05 7.14
C LEU A 304 10.88 -17.63 8.06
N GLU A 305 11.98 -16.91 8.26
CA GLU A 305 13.08 -17.36 9.12
C GLU A 305 12.74 -17.26 10.61
N ASN A 306 11.99 -16.25 11.03
CA ASN A 306 11.80 -15.92 12.45
C ASN A 306 10.44 -16.32 13.02
N TYR A 307 9.43 -16.58 12.17
CA TYR A 307 8.09 -16.97 12.59
C TYR A 307 7.72 -18.34 12.05
N ASN A 308 6.76 -18.99 12.68
CA ASN A 308 6.26 -20.29 12.22
C ASN A 308 5.31 -20.13 11.01
N LEU A 309 5.83 -19.50 9.95
CA LEU A 309 5.17 -19.34 8.67
C LEU A 309 5.68 -20.37 7.65
N SER A 310 4.83 -20.72 6.71
CA SER A 310 5.19 -21.54 5.55
C SER A 310 4.44 -21.03 4.33
N GLY A 311 5.08 -21.08 3.16
CA GLY A 311 4.40 -20.75 1.91
C GLY A 311 3.31 -21.77 1.56
N HIS A 312 2.26 -21.30 0.90
CA HIS A 312 1.09 -22.09 0.47
C HIS A 312 1.05 -22.33 -1.05
N ALA A 313 2.14 -22.01 -1.77
CA ALA A 313 2.17 -22.11 -3.24
C ALA A 313 1.85 -23.53 -3.76
N ASP A 314 2.22 -24.58 -3.02
CA ASP A 314 1.95 -25.98 -3.35
C ASP A 314 0.58 -26.50 -2.85
N GLU A 315 -0.19 -25.68 -2.14
CA GLU A 315 -1.48 -26.05 -1.58
C GLU A 315 -2.61 -25.66 -2.54
N GLU A 316 -3.34 -26.63 -3.14
CA GLU A 316 -4.38 -26.39 -4.12
C GLU A 316 -5.50 -25.45 -3.61
N THR A 317 -5.79 -25.49 -2.31
CA THR A 317 -6.78 -24.63 -1.67
C THR A 317 -6.44 -23.13 -1.72
N TYR A 318 -5.14 -22.80 -1.79
CA TYR A 318 -4.63 -21.44 -1.87
C TYR A 318 -4.22 -21.08 -3.30
N SER A 319 -3.42 -21.93 -3.93
CA SER A 319 -2.76 -21.63 -5.22
C SER A 319 -3.77 -21.35 -6.33
N GLY A 320 -4.96 -21.97 -6.32
CA GLY A 320 -5.99 -21.71 -7.33
C GLY A 320 -6.46 -20.25 -7.35
N GLN A 321 -6.78 -19.69 -6.19
CA GLN A 321 -7.20 -18.29 -6.04
C GLN A 321 -6.02 -17.33 -6.21
N TRP A 322 -4.97 -17.51 -5.44
CA TRP A 322 -3.85 -16.58 -5.38
C TRP A 322 -3.08 -16.47 -6.70
N ASN A 323 -2.87 -17.57 -7.42
CA ASN A 323 -2.22 -17.48 -8.74
C ASN A 323 -3.08 -16.74 -9.77
N THR A 324 -4.42 -16.87 -9.69
CA THR A 324 -5.32 -16.12 -10.56
C THR A 324 -5.24 -14.62 -10.25
N GLU A 325 -5.29 -14.24 -8.99
CA GLU A 325 -5.22 -12.85 -8.54
C GLU A 325 -3.82 -12.25 -8.79
N TYR A 326 -2.76 -13.06 -8.66
CA TYR A 326 -1.41 -12.64 -9.04
C TYR A 326 -1.29 -12.37 -10.54
N GLU A 327 -1.88 -13.22 -11.39
CA GLU A 327 -1.90 -12.95 -12.85
C GLU A 327 -2.65 -11.65 -13.18
N GLU A 328 -3.76 -11.36 -12.50
CA GLU A 328 -4.48 -10.10 -12.64
C GLU A 328 -3.63 -8.90 -12.19
N TYR A 329 -2.84 -9.05 -11.13
CA TYR A 329 -1.88 -8.06 -10.67
C TYR A 329 -0.78 -7.82 -11.72
N VAL A 330 -0.22 -8.87 -12.33
CA VAL A 330 0.76 -8.75 -13.41
C VAL A 330 0.17 -8.04 -14.62
N GLN A 331 -1.09 -8.35 -14.99
CA GLN A 331 -1.79 -7.62 -16.05
C GLN A 331 -2.00 -6.14 -15.70
N TYR A 332 -2.22 -5.81 -14.43
CA TYR A 332 -2.24 -4.43 -13.98
C TYR A 332 -0.86 -3.76 -14.14
N LYS A 333 0.24 -4.41 -13.74
CA LYS A 333 1.62 -3.90 -13.97
C LYS A 333 1.90 -3.66 -15.45
N MET A 334 1.56 -4.60 -16.34
CA MET A 334 1.74 -4.46 -17.79
C MET A 334 1.02 -3.20 -18.34
N ARG A 335 -0.23 -2.98 -17.93
CA ARG A 335 -0.97 -1.77 -18.31
C ARG A 335 -0.31 -0.49 -17.78
N THR A 336 0.20 -0.52 -16.56
CA THR A 336 0.91 0.61 -15.95
C THR A 336 2.20 0.91 -16.70
N ILE A 337 3.00 -0.12 -17.04
CA ILE A 337 4.22 0.00 -17.85
C ILE A 337 3.89 0.61 -19.22
N SER A 338 2.87 0.09 -19.90
CA SER A 338 2.49 0.59 -21.24
C SER A 338 1.95 2.02 -21.22
N ALA A 339 1.31 2.44 -20.12
CA ALA A 339 0.80 3.81 -19.95
C ALA A 339 1.87 4.80 -19.50
N GLU A 340 2.96 4.32 -18.88
CA GLU A 340 4.04 5.15 -18.40
C GLU A 340 4.85 5.69 -19.59
N LYS A 341 5.38 6.89 -19.45
CA LYS A 341 6.07 7.59 -20.52
C LYS A 341 7.56 7.75 -20.29
N GLU A 342 7.95 8.00 -19.06
CA GLU A 342 9.33 8.24 -18.70
C GLU A 342 10.14 6.94 -18.67
N LEU A 343 11.36 6.98 -19.24
CA LEU A 343 12.25 5.81 -19.30
C LEU A 343 12.51 5.22 -17.92
N TYR A 344 12.87 6.06 -16.95
CA TYR A 344 13.19 5.59 -15.60
C TYR A 344 12.00 4.91 -14.93
N ASN A 345 10.81 5.48 -15.07
CA ASN A 345 9.59 4.94 -14.50
C ASN A 345 9.24 3.55 -15.07
N LYS A 346 9.45 3.36 -16.39
CA LYS A 346 9.33 2.02 -16.99
C LYS A 346 10.35 1.04 -16.43
N LEU A 347 11.61 1.48 -16.29
CA LEU A 347 12.68 0.64 -15.75
C LEU A 347 12.40 0.24 -14.29
N LEU A 348 11.89 1.13 -13.44
CA LEU A 348 11.49 0.78 -12.08
C LEU A 348 10.49 -0.38 -12.04
N LEU A 349 9.51 -0.37 -12.94
CA LEU A 349 8.39 -1.32 -12.96
C LEU A 349 8.76 -2.72 -13.47
N ILE A 350 9.88 -2.88 -14.16
CA ILE A 350 10.34 -4.20 -14.65
C ILE A 350 11.20 -4.97 -13.65
N TYR A 351 11.47 -4.41 -12.47
CA TYR A 351 12.19 -5.12 -11.43
C TYR A 351 11.47 -6.41 -11.00
N GLY A 352 12.24 -7.49 -10.82
CA GLY A 352 11.73 -8.83 -10.53
C GLY A 352 11.81 -9.76 -11.73
N ASP A 353 11.24 -10.97 -11.61
CA ASP A 353 11.38 -12.05 -12.59
C ASP A 353 10.30 -12.09 -13.68
N GLU A 354 9.28 -11.22 -13.59
CA GLU A 354 8.11 -11.28 -14.49
C GLU A 354 8.39 -10.67 -15.88
N PHE A 355 9.31 -9.69 -15.95
CA PHE A 355 9.57 -8.94 -17.17
C PHE A 355 11.05 -8.96 -17.53
N GLU A 356 11.31 -8.97 -18.82
CA GLU A 356 12.64 -8.75 -19.38
C GLU A 356 12.64 -7.53 -20.29
N ALA A 357 13.74 -6.79 -20.32
CA ALA A 357 13.90 -5.64 -21.20
C ALA A 357 15.17 -5.71 -22.04
N ASP A 358 15.07 -5.26 -23.30
CA ASP A 358 16.21 -5.01 -24.16
C ASP A 358 16.36 -3.48 -24.31
N LEU A 359 17.45 -2.92 -23.82
CA LEU A 359 17.80 -1.50 -23.94
C LEU A 359 18.87 -1.33 -24.99
N LYS A 360 18.51 -0.73 -26.14
CA LYS A 360 19.46 -0.38 -27.19
C LYS A 360 19.82 1.08 -27.08
N ILE A 361 21.12 1.38 -27.09
CA ILE A 361 21.66 2.73 -26.95
C ILE A 361 22.47 3.02 -28.23
N LEU A 362 22.24 4.19 -28.88
CA LEU A 362 22.94 4.61 -30.04
C LEU A 362 24.43 4.88 -29.74
N ASP A 363 25.34 4.36 -30.54
CA ASP A 363 26.77 4.62 -30.43
C ASP A 363 27.05 6.12 -30.45
N GLY A 364 27.75 6.62 -29.43
CA GLY A 364 28.01 8.04 -29.24
C GLY A 364 26.97 8.80 -28.41
N CYS A 365 25.85 8.19 -28.10
CA CYS A 365 25.00 8.62 -27.02
C CYS A 365 25.68 8.18 -25.69
N ASN A 366 26.08 9.14 -24.86
CA ASN A 366 26.78 8.83 -23.61
C ASN A 366 25.80 8.68 -22.43
N ALA A 367 24.53 8.36 -22.68
CA ALA A 367 23.48 8.33 -21.68
C ALA A 367 23.89 7.55 -20.41
N GLU A 368 24.33 6.31 -20.57
CA GLU A 368 24.77 5.48 -19.41
C GLU A 368 26.00 6.05 -18.67
N LYS A 369 26.88 6.79 -19.36
CA LYS A 369 28.11 7.33 -18.75
C LYS A 369 27.92 8.69 -18.10
N GLU A 370 26.97 9.48 -18.59
CA GLU A 370 26.72 10.85 -18.16
C GLU A 370 25.50 10.93 -17.24
N ASP A 371 24.66 9.91 -17.23
CA ASP A 371 23.46 9.80 -16.42
C ASP A 371 23.64 8.76 -15.31
N GLU A 372 24.00 9.22 -14.14
CA GLU A 372 24.28 8.39 -12.98
C GLU A 372 23.05 7.55 -12.58
N ILE A 373 21.84 8.10 -12.70
CA ILE A 373 20.59 7.40 -12.34
C ILE A 373 20.33 6.25 -13.31
N LEU A 374 20.48 6.47 -14.61
CA LEU A 374 20.32 5.42 -15.60
C LEU A 374 21.33 4.28 -15.38
N SER A 375 22.59 4.64 -15.07
CA SER A 375 23.64 3.66 -14.76
C SER A 375 23.31 2.82 -13.52
N GLU A 376 22.83 3.45 -12.46
CA GLU A 376 22.40 2.77 -11.23
C GLU A 376 21.20 1.85 -11.50
N LEU A 377 20.17 2.32 -12.23
CA LEU A 377 19.02 1.51 -12.60
C LEU A 377 19.39 0.28 -13.46
N ILE A 378 20.29 0.45 -14.43
CA ILE A 378 20.78 -0.66 -15.24
C ILE A 378 21.51 -1.68 -14.35
N ALA A 379 22.30 -1.23 -13.38
CA ALA A 379 23.00 -2.12 -12.46
C ALA A 379 22.03 -2.89 -11.54
N GLU A 380 21.00 -2.21 -11.02
CA GLU A 380 19.94 -2.82 -10.19
C GLU A 380 19.10 -3.85 -10.94
N LEU A 381 18.90 -3.63 -12.24
CA LEU A 381 18.10 -4.47 -13.12
C LEU A 381 18.93 -5.50 -13.91
N SER A 382 20.19 -5.76 -13.51
CA SER A 382 21.13 -6.57 -14.29
C SER A 382 20.62 -7.96 -14.69
N ASP A 383 19.72 -8.55 -13.92
CA ASP A 383 19.11 -9.84 -14.20
C ASP A 383 17.90 -9.75 -15.14
N SER A 384 17.26 -8.59 -15.25
CA SER A 384 16.04 -8.37 -16.04
C SER A 384 16.26 -7.53 -17.28
N ILE A 385 17.44 -6.90 -17.46
CA ILE A 385 17.74 -6.01 -18.60
C ILE A 385 18.98 -6.43 -19.36
N SER A 386 18.88 -6.44 -20.70
CA SER A 386 20.03 -6.50 -21.59
C SER A 386 20.34 -5.15 -22.21
N VAL A 387 21.61 -4.74 -22.28
CA VAL A 387 22.05 -3.47 -22.87
C VAL A 387 22.90 -3.75 -24.10
N GLU A 388 22.55 -3.15 -25.24
CA GLU A 388 23.25 -3.26 -26.51
C GLU A 388 23.54 -1.87 -27.09
N TYR A 389 24.80 -1.62 -27.54
CA TYR A 389 25.17 -0.42 -28.26
C TYR A 389 25.08 -0.65 -29.77
N VAL A 390 24.45 0.25 -30.53
CA VAL A 390 24.17 0.09 -31.95
C VAL A 390 24.55 1.33 -32.75
N GLU A 391 25.02 1.15 -34.00
CA GLU A 391 25.43 2.26 -34.91
C GLU A 391 24.23 3.06 -35.43
N GLU A 392 23.06 2.46 -35.58
CA GLU A 392 21.82 3.11 -36.01
C GLU A 392 20.64 2.59 -35.17
N LEU A 393 19.75 3.50 -34.79
CA LEU A 393 18.58 3.20 -34.01
C LEU A 393 17.35 3.94 -34.55
N SER A 394 16.36 3.20 -35.00
CA SER A 394 15.10 3.75 -35.51
C SER A 394 13.91 2.86 -35.21
N LEU A 395 12.76 3.51 -34.99
CA LEU A 395 11.46 2.88 -34.85
C LEU A 395 10.49 3.62 -35.78
N GLU A 396 9.78 2.90 -36.68
CA GLU A 396 8.82 3.48 -37.63
C GLU A 396 9.38 4.67 -38.42
N ASP A 397 10.60 4.53 -38.97
CA ASP A 397 11.32 5.55 -39.73
C ASP A 397 11.76 6.81 -38.93
N LYS A 398 11.54 6.86 -37.63
CA LYS A 398 12.06 7.90 -36.74
C LYS A 398 13.33 7.41 -36.03
N LYS A 399 14.34 8.30 -35.95
CA LYS A 399 15.61 8.01 -35.24
C LYS A 399 15.48 8.36 -33.78
N TYR A 400 16.11 7.55 -32.92
CA TYR A 400 16.16 7.71 -31.49
C TYR A 400 17.60 7.49 -30.97
N ASP A 401 17.85 7.94 -29.74
CA ASP A 401 19.11 7.71 -29.05
C ASP A 401 19.05 6.44 -28.16
N ILE A 402 17.86 6.12 -27.65
CA ILE A 402 17.59 4.94 -26.82
C ILE A 402 16.32 4.26 -27.33
N LEU A 403 16.30 2.94 -27.37
CA LEU A 403 15.11 2.13 -27.64
C LEU A 403 14.96 1.08 -26.51
N LEU A 404 13.84 1.15 -25.83
CA LEU A 404 13.44 0.17 -24.81
C LEU A 404 12.41 -0.79 -25.40
N THR A 405 12.66 -2.09 -25.27
CA THR A 405 11.71 -3.15 -25.63
C THR A 405 11.44 -3.97 -24.37
N ILE A 406 10.18 -4.10 -23.95
CA ILE A 406 9.79 -4.85 -22.77
C ILE A 406 8.98 -6.07 -23.17
N LYS A 407 9.28 -7.21 -22.58
CA LYS A 407 8.67 -8.50 -22.87
C LYS A 407 8.32 -9.26 -21.59
N ARG A 408 7.33 -10.13 -21.69
CA ARG A 408 6.98 -11.16 -20.72
C ARG A 408 7.12 -12.53 -21.38
N GLY A 409 8.10 -13.30 -20.95
CA GLY A 409 8.48 -14.51 -21.67
C GLY A 409 8.84 -14.24 -23.14
N ASN A 410 8.08 -14.80 -24.09
CA ASN A 410 8.32 -14.58 -25.52
C ASN A 410 7.49 -13.46 -26.15
N GLU A 411 6.63 -12.79 -25.40
CA GLU A 411 5.71 -11.77 -25.89
C GLU A 411 6.25 -10.37 -25.60
N ILE A 412 6.46 -9.60 -26.67
CA ILE A 412 6.77 -8.18 -26.57
C ILE A 412 5.45 -7.43 -26.41
N PHE A 413 5.32 -6.62 -25.35
CA PHE A 413 4.12 -5.85 -25.08
C PHE A 413 4.32 -4.33 -25.04
N ASP A 414 5.60 -3.87 -25.02
CA ASP A 414 5.90 -2.44 -25.04
C ASP A 414 7.21 -2.17 -25.79
N VAL A 415 7.23 -1.16 -26.67
CA VAL A 415 8.41 -0.70 -27.41
C VAL A 415 8.39 0.81 -27.50
N VAL A 416 9.37 1.46 -26.92
CA VAL A 416 9.43 2.94 -26.85
C VAL A 416 10.81 3.45 -27.22
N GLY A 417 10.85 4.49 -28.09
CA GLY A 417 12.07 5.21 -28.45
C GLY A 417 12.17 6.53 -27.71
N TYR A 418 13.37 6.87 -27.24
CA TYR A 418 13.66 8.11 -26.53
C TYR A 418 14.73 8.94 -27.21
N GLU A 419 14.58 10.26 -27.18
CA GLU A 419 15.63 11.22 -27.55
C GLU A 419 16.34 11.62 -26.24
N TYR A 420 17.64 11.35 -26.14
CA TYR A 420 18.43 11.70 -24.95
C TYR A 420 19.00 13.12 -25.10
N GLN A 421 18.64 14.00 -24.18
CA GLN A 421 19.29 15.31 -24.02
C GLN A 421 19.96 15.33 -22.68
N ASN A 422 21.19 15.76 -22.58
CA ASN A 422 22.16 15.71 -21.46
C ASN A 422 21.64 15.96 -20.02
N THR A 423 20.35 16.09 -19.79
CA THR A 423 19.74 16.26 -18.45
C THR A 423 18.33 15.71 -18.34
N GLN A 424 17.70 15.25 -19.44
CA GLN A 424 16.34 14.67 -19.41
C GLN A 424 16.10 13.80 -20.63
N THR A 425 15.54 12.62 -20.42
CA THR A 425 15.00 11.78 -21.47
C THR A 425 13.68 12.36 -21.97
N ILE A 426 13.57 12.66 -23.28
CA ILE A 426 12.32 13.11 -23.87
C ILE A 426 11.70 11.93 -24.62
N GLU A 427 10.46 11.61 -24.27
CA GLU A 427 9.70 10.51 -24.82
C GLU A 427 9.03 10.84 -26.16
N TYR A 428 8.96 9.82 -27.02
CA TYR A 428 8.01 9.76 -28.12
C TYR A 428 7.42 8.34 -28.22
N SER A 429 6.22 8.15 -27.68
CA SER A 429 5.47 6.88 -27.80
C SER A 429 4.63 6.87 -29.07
N TYR A 430 4.51 5.71 -29.68
CA TYR A 430 3.53 5.41 -30.75
C TYR A 430 2.55 4.35 -30.31
#